data_561ad263cb1d767bc10ee68ed6e1d7ce
#
_entry.id   561ad263cb1d767bc10ee68ed6e1d7ce
#
_cell.length_a   1.000
_cell.length_b   1.000
_cell.length_c   1.000
_cell.angle_alpha   90.00
_cell.angle_beta   90.00
_cell.angle_gamma   90.00
#
_symmetry.space_group_name_H-M   'P 1'
#
loop_
_entity.id
_entity.type
_entity.pdbx_description
1 polymer ?
#
loop_
_entity_poly.entity_id
_entity_poly.type
_entity_poly.pdbx_seq_one_letter_code
_entity_poly.pdbx_strand_id
1 'polypeptide(L)'
;LPNELKPFFEPSGIILVGASREEDKPGHVIFKILLENYEKGVLRVPIYPVNPNADSILGHKVYKSIKDVPSGADLAIIVVPAKIVPAVVRELGEQGVKAAVIISSGFSEIGRVDLEEELVREARSKGVRILGPNCVGIYSPWSGLDTIFLPYTKKLKDGREILSAPRPTRGHVALISQSGAVGTAALDYMHGEGIGLSYFFSIGNKADIDEVELIRELGEDDKTRVILLYVESIKRGREFVDTAEKVSLKKPIVAMKAGRTQAGKRAAASHTASLAGSDEIYEAAFRRSGVIRAQDIEELFDFAKVFASQPPPRGPRVGIVTDGGGAGVMATDMAEMLGLQVPELKLEARLKLEELKKNGIIPEFAQISNPVDLTGSASSEMFVEATRILLESSEVDMVAILALHQVPGIPDPVELAKELSRLTKEYSKPVVAVDTGWSEAAILERKEFDKNGIPAYPTPERAVKALWALYKYGEFLKSKNSLERYIESFLGGKYKN
;
A
#
# COMPACT_ATOMS: atom_id res chain seq x y z
N LEU A 1 -13.75 -4.78 15.32
CA LEU A 1 -12.98 -5.99 14.97
C LEU A 1 -13.60 -7.19 15.66
N PRO A 2 -13.86 -8.32 14.97
CA PRO A 2 -14.12 -9.58 15.64
C PRO A 2 -12.97 -9.83 16.63
N ASN A 3 -13.31 -10.32 17.81
CA ASN A 3 -12.40 -10.33 18.96
C ASN A 3 -11.15 -11.22 18.74
N GLU A 4 -11.19 -12.12 17.75
CA GLU A 4 -10.16 -13.14 17.49
C GLU A 4 -8.91 -12.62 16.77
N LEU A 5 -9.04 -11.64 15.85
CA LEU A 5 -7.88 -11.08 15.11
C LEU A 5 -7.32 -9.80 15.73
N LYS A 6 -8.02 -9.22 16.71
CA LYS A 6 -7.59 -7.96 17.35
C LYS A 6 -6.13 -7.95 17.82
N PRO A 7 -5.58 -9.05 18.41
CA PRO A 7 -4.18 -9.03 18.86
C PRO A 7 -3.14 -8.83 17.75
N PHE A 8 -3.45 -9.16 16.51
CA PHE A 8 -2.54 -8.90 15.37
C PHE A 8 -2.51 -7.41 14.96
N PHE A 9 -3.49 -6.64 15.37
CA PHE A 9 -3.61 -5.20 15.09
C PHE A 9 -3.19 -4.35 16.29
N GLU A 10 -3.73 -4.69 17.46
CA GLU A 10 -3.59 -3.95 18.71
C GLU A 10 -3.47 -4.95 19.87
N PRO A 11 -2.29 -5.55 20.10
CA PRO A 11 -2.07 -6.47 21.21
C PRO A 11 -2.18 -5.76 22.56
N SER A 12 -2.51 -6.51 23.61
CA SER A 12 -2.46 -6.09 25.02
C SER A 12 -1.14 -6.40 25.71
N GLY A 13 -0.35 -7.31 25.16
CA GLY A 13 0.99 -7.69 25.58
C GLY A 13 1.61 -8.67 24.58
N ILE A 14 2.92 -8.70 24.52
CA ILE A 14 3.68 -9.46 23.50
C ILE A 14 4.63 -10.44 24.20
N ILE A 15 4.53 -11.73 23.85
CA ILE A 15 5.50 -12.75 24.24
C ILE A 15 6.40 -13.04 23.04
N LEU A 16 7.72 -12.83 23.17
CA LEU A 16 8.69 -13.20 22.14
C LEU A 16 9.37 -14.51 22.52
N VAL A 17 8.97 -15.61 21.88
CA VAL A 17 9.56 -16.94 22.11
C VAL A 17 10.71 -17.16 21.13
N GLY A 18 11.93 -17.32 21.68
CA GLY A 18 13.16 -17.42 20.92
C GLY A 18 13.94 -16.09 20.86
N ALA A 19 13.74 -15.20 21.83
CA ALA A 19 14.61 -14.03 22.00
C ALA A 19 16.08 -14.46 22.10
N SER A 20 17.02 -13.72 21.52
CA SER A 20 18.43 -14.11 21.43
C SER A 20 19.38 -12.99 21.88
N ARG A 21 20.53 -13.39 22.46
CA ARG A 21 21.67 -12.50 22.74
C ARG A 21 22.51 -12.23 21.49
N GLU A 22 22.45 -13.12 20.48
CA GLU A 22 23.21 -13.02 19.23
C GLU A 22 22.54 -11.99 18.30
N GLU A 23 23.29 -10.93 17.98
CA GLU A 23 22.77 -9.75 17.25
C GLU A 23 22.28 -10.06 15.82
N ASP A 24 22.81 -11.11 15.19
CA ASP A 24 22.46 -11.57 13.84
C ASP A 24 21.21 -12.48 13.82
N LYS A 25 20.70 -12.88 14.97
CA LYS A 25 19.52 -13.75 15.05
C LYS A 25 18.20 -12.96 14.96
N PRO A 26 17.21 -13.51 14.25
CA PRO A 26 15.88 -12.87 14.14
C PRO A 26 15.27 -12.47 15.49
N GLY A 27 15.39 -13.34 16.52
CA GLY A 27 14.83 -13.05 17.84
C GLY A 27 15.51 -11.88 18.57
N HIS A 28 16.79 -11.57 18.26
CA HIS A 28 17.46 -10.38 18.77
C HIS A 28 16.94 -9.11 18.07
N VAL A 29 16.90 -9.15 16.73
CA VAL A 29 16.48 -8.01 15.93
C VAL A 29 15.05 -7.59 16.26
N ILE A 30 14.13 -8.55 16.34
CA ILE A 30 12.73 -8.29 16.71
C ILE A 30 12.66 -7.68 18.12
N PHE A 31 13.37 -8.26 19.09
CA PHE A 31 13.33 -7.75 20.46
C PHE A 31 13.85 -6.31 20.55
N LYS A 32 14.97 -6.02 19.89
CA LYS A 32 15.55 -4.68 19.81
C LYS A 32 14.55 -3.66 19.21
N ILE A 33 13.94 -3.99 18.09
CA ILE A 33 12.97 -3.12 17.42
C ILE A 33 11.74 -2.85 18.31
N LEU A 34 11.21 -3.88 18.95
CA LEU A 34 10.08 -3.73 19.87
C LEU A 34 10.43 -2.85 21.07
N LEU A 35 11.63 -3.02 21.64
CA LEU A 35 12.13 -2.18 22.73
C LEU A 35 12.28 -0.72 22.31
N GLU A 36 12.92 -0.47 21.17
CA GLU A 36 13.05 0.90 20.63
C GLU A 36 11.70 1.57 20.42
N ASN A 37 10.70 0.84 19.91
CA ASN A 37 9.35 1.36 19.73
C ASN A 37 8.64 1.60 21.08
N TYR A 38 8.91 0.78 22.07
CA TYR A 38 8.40 0.95 23.43
C TYR A 38 9.02 2.19 24.12
N GLU A 39 10.35 2.36 24.04
CA GLU A 39 11.06 3.51 24.57
C GLU A 39 10.64 4.83 23.93
N LYS A 40 10.36 4.81 22.62
CA LYS A 40 9.79 5.95 21.88
C LYS A 40 8.32 6.23 22.23
N GLY A 41 7.67 5.38 23.03
CA GLY A 41 6.25 5.53 23.40
C GLY A 41 5.26 5.25 22.27
N VAL A 42 5.71 4.66 21.16
CA VAL A 42 4.84 4.27 20.04
C VAL A 42 4.17 2.92 20.34
N LEU A 43 4.95 1.93 20.76
CA LEU A 43 4.43 0.68 21.32
C LEU A 43 4.16 0.89 22.82
N ARG A 44 2.93 0.61 23.27
CA ARG A 44 2.49 0.92 24.64
C ARG A 44 2.09 -0.31 25.45
N VAL A 45 2.58 -1.48 25.07
CA VAL A 45 2.25 -2.74 25.73
C VAL A 45 3.50 -3.46 26.20
N PRO A 46 3.43 -4.26 27.28
CA PRO A 46 4.58 -4.97 27.81
C PRO A 46 5.11 -6.02 26.81
N ILE A 47 6.42 -6.22 26.84
CA ILE A 47 7.14 -7.21 26.02
C ILE A 47 7.82 -8.20 26.96
N TYR A 48 7.57 -9.49 26.75
CA TYR A 48 8.08 -10.58 27.55
C TYR A 48 8.98 -11.51 26.71
N PRO A 49 10.31 -11.30 26.71
CA PRO A 49 11.23 -12.18 26.00
C PRO A 49 11.39 -13.52 26.73
N VAL A 50 11.29 -14.63 25.96
CA VAL A 50 11.43 -16.00 26.49
C VAL A 50 12.63 -16.68 25.83
N ASN A 51 13.58 -17.14 26.67
CA ASN A 51 14.72 -17.99 26.28
C ASN A 51 15.22 -18.80 27.47
N PRO A 52 15.25 -20.16 27.41
CA PRO A 52 15.69 -20.98 28.52
C PRO A 52 17.16 -20.78 28.89
N ASN A 53 17.99 -20.25 27.97
CA ASN A 53 19.46 -20.17 28.11
C ASN A 53 19.96 -18.74 28.40
N ALA A 54 19.07 -17.77 28.64
CA ALA A 54 19.45 -16.39 28.91
C ALA A 54 18.72 -15.84 30.14
N ASP A 55 19.43 -15.08 30.97
CA ASP A 55 18.85 -14.38 32.13
C ASP A 55 18.47 -12.95 31.78
N SER A 56 19.24 -12.34 30.86
CA SER A 56 18.97 -11.00 30.33
C SER A 56 19.40 -10.89 28.87
N ILE A 57 18.69 -10.03 28.12
CA ILE A 57 18.98 -9.64 26.73
C ILE A 57 18.78 -8.13 26.66
N LEU A 58 19.72 -7.39 26.08
CA LEU A 58 19.70 -5.92 25.99
C LEU A 58 19.39 -5.22 27.32
N GLY A 59 19.87 -5.79 28.44
CA GLY A 59 19.63 -5.27 29.78
C GLY A 59 18.26 -5.60 30.40
N HIS A 60 17.37 -6.26 29.65
CA HIS A 60 16.04 -6.63 30.12
C HIS A 60 15.96 -8.07 30.59
N LYS A 61 15.15 -8.33 31.64
CA LYS A 61 14.88 -9.66 32.16
C LYS A 61 14.31 -10.57 31.10
N VAL A 62 14.80 -11.81 31.03
CA VAL A 62 14.31 -12.88 30.14
C VAL A 62 13.65 -13.96 31.00
N TYR A 63 12.51 -14.47 30.51
CA TYR A 63 11.81 -15.58 31.16
C TYR A 63 12.33 -16.92 30.65
N LYS A 64 12.50 -17.88 31.51
CA LYS A 64 13.04 -19.20 31.16
C LYS A 64 12.01 -20.09 30.45
N SER A 65 10.74 -19.88 30.77
CA SER A 65 9.59 -20.62 30.24
C SER A 65 8.43 -19.66 29.98
N ILE A 66 7.55 -20.02 29.08
CA ILE A 66 6.28 -19.34 28.83
C ILE A 66 5.42 -19.28 30.10
N LYS A 67 5.50 -20.31 30.95
CA LYS A 67 4.78 -20.40 32.24
C LYS A 67 5.20 -19.34 33.27
N ASP A 68 6.44 -18.83 33.14
CA ASP A 68 6.96 -17.79 34.04
C ASP A 68 6.53 -16.39 33.64
N VAL A 69 5.93 -16.22 32.42
CA VAL A 69 5.50 -14.92 31.92
C VAL A 69 4.24 -14.49 32.66
N PRO A 70 4.14 -13.19 33.07
CA PRO A 70 2.90 -12.67 33.66
C PRO A 70 1.71 -12.83 32.74
N SER A 71 0.53 -13.08 33.30
CA SER A 71 -0.73 -13.16 32.55
C SER A 71 -1.10 -11.82 31.89
N GLY A 72 -1.84 -11.88 30.78
CA GLY A 72 -2.39 -10.69 30.11
C GLY A 72 -1.80 -10.40 28.72
N ALA A 73 -0.75 -11.10 28.30
CA ALA A 73 -0.29 -11.05 26.93
C ALA A 73 -1.22 -11.89 26.04
N ASP A 74 -1.62 -11.32 24.88
CA ASP A 74 -2.53 -11.96 23.93
C ASP A 74 -1.89 -12.25 22.57
N LEU A 75 -0.69 -11.71 22.30
CA LEU A 75 0.07 -11.96 21.08
C LEU A 75 1.41 -12.65 21.41
N ALA A 76 1.74 -13.71 20.68
CA ALA A 76 3.05 -14.30 20.68
C ALA A 76 3.77 -14.11 19.33
N ILE A 77 5.09 -13.94 19.39
CA ILE A 77 5.99 -13.96 18.22
C ILE A 77 6.91 -15.17 18.42
N ILE A 78 6.91 -16.08 17.44
CA ILE A 78 7.61 -17.37 17.58
C ILE A 78 8.76 -17.43 16.57
N VAL A 79 10.00 -17.56 17.11
CA VAL A 79 11.26 -17.60 16.35
C VAL A 79 12.13 -18.74 16.87
N VAL A 80 11.58 -19.95 16.83
CA VAL A 80 12.26 -21.16 17.29
C VAL A 80 12.26 -22.23 16.18
N PRO A 81 13.08 -23.30 16.27
CA PRO A 81 13.05 -24.36 15.26
C PRO A 81 11.66 -24.96 15.04
N ALA A 82 11.28 -25.21 13.78
CA ALA A 82 9.93 -25.64 13.38
C ALA A 82 9.40 -26.83 14.21
N LYS A 83 10.25 -27.81 14.50
CA LYS A 83 9.86 -29.03 15.22
C LYS A 83 9.24 -28.79 16.60
N ILE A 84 9.59 -27.69 17.26
CA ILE A 84 9.08 -27.40 18.62
C ILE A 84 7.90 -26.39 18.59
N VAL A 85 7.63 -25.77 17.45
CA VAL A 85 6.57 -24.75 17.34
C VAL A 85 5.19 -25.26 17.75
N PRO A 86 4.73 -26.48 17.37
CA PRO A 86 3.41 -26.98 17.80
C PRO A 86 3.29 -27.07 19.33
N ALA A 87 4.33 -27.54 20.01
CA ALA A 87 4.35 -27.61 21.47
C ALA A 87 4.35 -26.22 22.13
N VAL A 88 5.09 -25.28 21.55
CA VAL A 88 5.12 -23.86 21.98
C VAL A 88 3.74 -23.23 21.85
N VAL A 89 3.03 -23.43 20.73
CA VAL A 89 1.68 -22.89 20.52
C VAL A 89 0.69 -23.47 21.50
N ARG A 90 0.78 -24.77 21.82
CA ARG A 90 -0.04 -25.41 22.86
C ARG A 90 0.18 -24.74 24.22
N GLU A 91 1.43 -24.56 24.64
CA GLU A 91 1.79 -23.94 25.91
C GLU A 91 1.32 -22.47 25.98
N LEU A 92 1.47 -21.70 24.89
CA LEU A 92 0.96 -20.34 24.78
C LEU A 92 -0.57 -20.27 24.96
N GLY A 93 -1.30 -21.20 24.34
CA GLY A 93 -2.76 -21.27 24.50
C GLY A 93 -3.17 -21.63 25.92
N GLU A 94 -2.43 -22.47 26.64
CA GLU A 94 -2.63 -22.77 28.05
C GLU A 94 -2.40 -21.54 28.96
N GLN A 95 -1.56 -20.59 28.54
CA GLN A 95 -1.37 -19.31 29.20
C GLN A 95 -2.39 -18.23 28.78
N GLY A 96 -3.33 -18.57 27.90
CA GLY A 96 -4.41 -17.67 27.46
C GLY A 96 -4.07 -16.78 26.28
N VAL A 97 -2.89 -16.96 25.64
CA VAL A 97 -2.55 -16.26 24.39
C VAL A 97 -3.54 -16.60 23.28
N LYS A 98 -3.97 -15.61 22.51
CA LYS A 98 -5.01 -15.74 21.49
C LYS A 98 -4.48 -15.73 20.06
N ALA A 99 -3.28 -15.18 19.85
CA ALA A 99 -2.70 -14.97 18.53
C ALA A 99 -1.20 -15.27 18.51
N ALA A 100 -0.71 -15.86 17.43
CA ALA A 100 0.70 -16.14 17.24
C ALA A 100 1.16 -15.76 15.82
N VAL A 101 2.24 -14.98 15.73
CA VAL A 101 2.98 -14.72 14.51
C VAL A 101 4.14 -15.69 14.45
N ILE A 102 4.16 -16.60 13.48
CA ILE A 102 5.15 -17.66 13.37
C ILE A 102 6.15 -17.32 12.26
N ILE A 103 7.29 -16.76 12.67
CA ILE A 103 8.39 -16.41 11.77
C ILE A 103 9.11 -17.67 11.27
N SER A 104 9.18 -18.68 12.10
CA SER A 104 9.88 -19.93 11.82
C SER A 104 9.45 -20.55 10.50
N SER A 105 10.45 -20.99 9.72
CA SER A 105 10.29 -21.79 8.48
C SER A 105 10.61 -23.26 8.74
N GLY A 106 10.29 -24.14 7.78
CA GLY A 106 10.54 -25.58 7.89
C GLY A 106 9.25 -26.40 7.95
N PHE A 107 8.19 -25.94 7.30
CA PHE A 107 6.85 -26.53 7.24
C PHE A 107 6.47 -26.96 5.81
N SER A 108 5.29 -26.66 5.34
CA SER A 108 4.81 -27.11 4.03
C SER A 108 5.65 -26.62 2.85
N GLU A 109 6.33 -25.48 2.96
CA GLU A 109 7.21 -24.93 1.93
C GLU A 109 8.44 -25.81 1.65
N ILE A 110 8.81 -26.69 2.59
CA ILE A 110 9.85 -27.73 2.39
C ILE A 110 9.26 -29.15 2.39
N GLY A 111 7.95 -29.28 2.16
CA GLY A 111 7.26 -30.57 2.10
C GLY A 111 6.83 -31.15 3.46
N ARG A 112 7.04 -30.47 4.58
CA ARG A 112 6.63 -30.92 5.92
C ARG A 112 5.17 -30.52 6.22
N VAL A 113 4.25 -31.00 5.39
CA VAL A 113 2.81 -30.79 5.54
C VAL A 113 2.30 -31.39 6.86
N ASP A 114 2.82 -32.54 7.24
CA ASP A 114 2.55 -33.22 8.51
C ASP A 114 2.73 -32.30 9.74
N LEU A 115 3.84 -31.56 9.75
CA LEU A 115 4.16 -30.64 10.85
C LEU A 115 3.28 -29.40 10.86
N GLU A 116 2.93 -28.88 9.68
CA GLU A 116 2.01 -27.75 9.55
C GLU A 116 0.58 -28.14 9.99
N GLU A 117 0.11 -29.32 9.63
CA GLU A 117 -1.18 -29.85 10.10
C GLU A 117 -1.19 -30.06 11.62
N GLU A 118 -0.09 -30.57 12.19
CA GLU A 118 0.06 -30.67 13.65
C GLU A 118 -0.05 -29.30 14.29
N LEU A 119 0.68 -28.31 13.79
CA LEU A 119 0.66 -26.93 14.27
C LEU A 119 -0.77 -26.36 14.27
N VAL A 120 -1.49 -26.48 13.17
CA VAL A 120 -2.88 -25.96 13.03
C VAL A 120 -3.81 -26.68 14.01
N ARG A 121 -3.66 -28.00 14.19
CA ARG A 121 -4.46 -28.77 15.13
C ARG A 121 -4.24 -28.32 16.58
N GLU A 122 -2.98 -28.15 16.99
CA GLU A 122 -2.65 -27.66 18.34
C GLU A 122 -3.21 -26.25 18.58
N ALA A 123 -3.02 -25.34 17.63
CA ALA A 123 -3.54 -23.99 17.72
C ALA A 123 -5.06 -23.95 17.88
N ARG A 124 -5.78 -24.67 17.03
CA ARG A 124 -7.26 -24.76 17.09
C ARG A 124 -7.74 -25.35 18.41
N SER A 125 -7.06 -26.39 18.93
CA SER A 125 -7.43 -27.03 20.19
C SER A 125 -7.34 -26.09 21.40
N LYS A 126 -6.54 -25.03 21.29
CA LYS A 126 -6.29 -24.04 22.35
C LYS A 126 -6.91 -22.67 22.04
N GLY A 127 -7.59 -22.51 20.91
CA GLY A 127 -8.17 -21.24 20.48
C GLY A 127 -7.13 -20.17 20.15
N VAL A 128 -5.96 -20.58 19.66
CA VAL A 128 -4.90 -19.66 19.19
C VAL A 128 -5.02 -19.48 17.67
N ARG A 129 -5.09 -18.24 17.19
CA ARG A 129 -5.04 -17.93 15.77
C ARG A 129 -3.60 -17.77 15.32
N ILE A 130 -3.29 -18.17 14.07
CA ILE A 130 -1.92 -18.20 13.55
C ILE A 130 -1.78 -17.34 12.30
N LEU A 131 -0.79 -16.45 12.28
CA LEU A 131 -0.27 -15.80 11.08
C LEU A 131 1.05 -16.47 10.67
N GLY A 132 1.15 -16.90 9.42
CA GLY A 132 2.26 -17.71 8.91
C GLY A 132 1.90 -19.19 8.85
N PRO A 133 2.82 -20.13 9.12
CA PRO A 133 4.26 -19.96 9.41
C PRO A 133 5.07 -19.47 8.20
N ASN A 134 6.39 -19.40 8.33
CA ASN A 134 7.30 -18.95 7.26
C ASN A 134 6.93 -17.55 6.75
N CYS A 135 6.79 -16.59 7.67
CA CYS A 135 6.46 -15.21 7.36
C CYS A 135 7.50 -14.25 7.94
N VAL A 136 7.51 -13.01 7.48
CA VAL A 136 8.37 -11.96 8.07
C VAL A 136 7.67 -11.18 9.17
N GLY A 137 6.37 -11.39 9.35
CA GLY A 137 5.60 -10.86 10.45
C GLY A 137 4.68 -9.69 10.09
N ILE A 138 4.50 -8.78 11.05
CA ILE A 138 3.57 -7.65 11.01
C ILE A 138 4.34 -6.36 11.24
N TYR A 139 3.91 -5.30 10.55
CA TYR A 139 4.31 -3.94 10.87
C TYR A 139 3.09 -3.01 10.89
N SER A 140 2.95 -2.22 11.95
CA SER A 140 1.99 -1.14 12.04
C SER A 140 2.63 0.10 12.68
N PRO A 141 2.75 1.20 11.94
CA PRO A 141 3.25 2.46 12.49
C PRO A 141 2.26 3.11 13.48
N TRP A 142 1.01 2.64 13.50
CA TRP A 142 -0.02 3.17 14.40
C TRP A 142 0.08 2.60 15.81
N SER A 143 0.30 1.30 15.94
CA SER A 143 0.44 0.63 17.25
C SER A 143 1.90 0.49 17.70
N GLY A 144 2.87 0.72 16.80
CA GLY A 144 4.29 0.47 17.04
C GLY A 144 4.67 -1.01 17.02
N LEU A 145 3.76 -1.90 16.64
CA LEU A 145 4.05 -3.32 16.44
C LEU A 145 4.92 -3.48 15.20
N ASP A 146 6.15 -3.96 15.38
CA ASP A 146 7.08 -4.33 14.31
C ASP A 146 7.77 -5.64 14.66
N THR A 147 7.33 -6.71 14.02
CA THR A 147 7.86 -8.06 14.24
C THR A 147 8.81 -8.50 13.13
N ILE A 148 9.19 -7.58 12.24
CA ILE A 148 10.05 -7.87 11.09
C ILE A 148 11.49 -8.00 11.58
N PHE A 149 12.12 -9.13 11.29
CA PHE A 149 13.49 -9.44 11.73
C PHE A 149 14.60 -8.83 10.86
N LEU A 150 14.28 -7.81 10.05
CA LEU A 150 15.25 -7.08 9.24
C LEU A 150 15.59 -5.75 9.92
N PRO A 151 16.86 -5.49 10.26
CA PRO A 151 17.26 -4.27 10.95
C PRO A 151 17.08 -3.04 10.04
N TYR A 152 16.71 -1.91 10.64
CA TYR A 152 16.53 -0.63 9.91
C TYR A 152 17.79 -0.19 9.19
N THR A 153 18.94 -0.38 9.84
CA THR A 153 20.24 0.04 9.33
C THR A 153 21.22 -1.13 9.25
N LYS A 154 22.25 -0.96 8.44
CA LYS A 154 23.42 -1.85 8.39
C LYS A 154 24.70 -1.05 8.46
N LYS A 155 25.67 -1.57 9.21
CA LYS A 155 27.01 -1.01 9.26
C LYS A 155 27.87 -1.61 8.15
N LEU A 156 28.42 -0.77 7.30
CA LEU A 156 29.35 -1.14 6.21
C LEU A 156 30.74 -1.44 6.78
N LYS A 157 31.58 -2.08 5.98
CA LYS A 157 32.97 -2.38 6.35
C LYS A 157 33.83 -1.11 6.58
N ASP A 158 33.48 0.00 5.94
CA ASP A 158 34.11 1.31 6.11
C ASP A 158 33.63 2.08 7.35
N GLY A 159 32.75 1.49 8.15
CA GLY A 159 32.20 2.05 9.38
C GLY A 159 30.94 2.89 9.21
N ARG A 160 30.53 3.23 7.98
CA ARG A 160 29.29 3.97 7.73
C ARG A 160 28.08 3.12 8.08
N GLU A 161 27.10 3.74 8.73
CA GLU A 161 25.79 3.16 8.93
C GLU A 161 24.84 3.66 7.83
N ILE A 162 24.17 2.73 7.15
CA ILE A 162 23.25 3.04 6.07
C ILE A 162 21.87 2.47 6.35
N LEU A 163 20.84 3.15 5.84
CA LEU A 163 19.48 2.65 5.85
C LEU A 163 19.39 1.37 4.99
N SER A 164 18.80 0.31 5.52
CA SER A 164 18.77 -1.02 4.88
C SER A 164 17.39 -1.59 4.70
N ALA A 165 16.54 -1.48 5.70
CA ALA A 165 15.15 -1.95 5.63
C ALA A 165 14.24 -0.91 6.29
N PRO A 166 14.03 0.25 5.64
CA PRO A 166 13.18 1.31 6.18
C PRO A 166 11.74 0.84 6.33
N ARG A 167 11.02 1.54 7.19
CA ARG A 167 9.58 1.33 7.38
C ARG A 167 8.82 2.57 6.92
N PRO A 168 7.71 2.41 6.19
CA PRO A 168 6.83 3.51 5.84
C PRO A 168 6.28 4.22 7.09
N THR A 169 6.05 5.51 6.98
CA THR A 169 5.41 6.31 8.03
C THR A 169 3.92 5.97 8.16
N ARG A 170 3.25 6.56 9.15
CA ARG A 170 1.80 6.46 9.30
C ARG A 170 1.08 6.93 8.05
N GLY A 171 0.08 6.16 7.64
CA GLY A 171 -0.79 6.46 6.52
C GLY A 171 -1.93 5.46 6.43
N HIS A 172 -2.52 5.32 5.26
CA HIS A 172 -3.80 4.66 5.11
C HIS A 172 -3.79 3.48 4.13
N VAL A 173 -2.63 3.02 3.72
CA VAL A 173 -2.47 1.87 2.82
C VAL A 173 -2.14 0.64 3.63
N ALA A 174 -2.93 -0.42 3.52
CA ALA A 174 -2.60 -1.74 4.07
C ALA A 174 -1.96 -2.61 2.99
N LEU A 175 -0.96 -3.41 3.36
CA LEU A 175 -0.32 -4.37 2.46
C LEU A 175 -0.38 -5.78 3.05
N ILE A 176 -0.99 -6.70 2.32
CA ILE A 176 -0.98 -8.15 2.60
C ILE A 176 -0.08 -8.81 1.57
N SER A 177 0.97 -9.47 2.02
CA SER A 177 1.92 -10.15 1.13
C SER A 177 2.09 -11.63 1.47
N GLN A 178 1.93 -12.49 0.47
CA GLN A 178 2.23 -13.90 0.61
C GLN A 178 3.74 -14.16 0.60
N SER A 179 4.53 -13.33 -0.10
CA SER A 179 5.99 -13.39 -0.11
C SER A 179 6.60 -12.43 0.91
N GLY A 180 7.43 -12.94 1.82
CA GLY A 180 8.17 -12.12 2.76
C GLY A 180 9.14 -11.16 2.08
N ALA A 181 9.92 -11.64 1.11
CA ALA A 181 10.91 -10.84 0.38
C ALA A 181 10.25 -9.71 -0.44
N VAL A 182 9.18 -10.03 -1.19
CA VAL A 182 8.43 -9.01 -1.94
C VAL A 182 7.78 -8.01 -0.98
N GLY A 183 7.22 -8.48 0.14
CA GLY A 183 6.60 -7.62 1.13
C GLY A 183 7.58 -6.62 1.75
N THR A 184 8.78 -7.07 2.11
CA THR A 184 9.80 -6.18 2.70
C THR A 184 10.41 -5.21 1.67
N ALA A 185 10.61 -5.65 0.43
CA ALA A 185 11.00 -4.76 -0.66
C ALA A 185 9.90 -3.72 -0.96
N ALA A 186 8.64 -4.11 -0.84
CA ALA A 186 7.50 -3.21 -0.95
C ALA A 186 7.50 -2.12 0.14
N LEU A 187 7.83 -2.46 1.38
CA LEU A 187 7.95 -1.47 2.46
C LEU A 187 9.05 -0.45 2.19
N ASP A 188 10.19 -0.90 1.66
CA ASP A 188 11.30 -0.02 1.28
C ASP A 188 10.87 0.95 0.16
N TYR A 189 10.22 0.43 -0.88
CA TYR A 189 9.70 1.24 -1.98
C TYR A 189 8.66 2.28 -1.50
N MET A 190 7.70 1.84 -0.67
CA MET A 190 6.68 2.73 -0.09
C MET A 190 7.30 3.84 0.76
N HIS A 191 8.35 3.53 1.52
CA HIS A 191 9.10 4.53 2.27
C HIS A 191 9.73 5.58 1.34
N GLY A 192 10.39 5.15 0.26
CA GLY A 192 11.04 6.04 -0.71
C GLY A 192 10.05 6.97 -1.43
N GLU A 193 8.90 6.43 -1.81
CA GLU A 193 7.82 7.16 -2.49
C GLU A 193 6.90 7.95 -1.52
N GLY A 194 7.16 7.91 -0.21
CA GLY A 194 6.33 8.61 0.77
C GLY A 194 4.91 8.05 0.95
N ILE A 195 4.67 6.80 0.54
CA ILE A 195 3.38 6.14 0.70
C ILE A 195 3.23 5.67 2.15
N GLY A 196 2.34 6.30 2.90
CA GLY A 196 2.10 5.97 4.29
C GLY A 196 1.31 4.67 4.48
N LEU A 197 1.68 3.90 5.51
CA LEU A 197 1.13 2.57 5.80
C LEU A 197 0.17 2.58 7.00
N SER A 198 -0.91 1.79 6.91
CA SER A 198 -1.71 1.42 8.08
C SER A 198 -1.20 0.12 8.69
N TYR A 199 -1.14 -0.93 7.89
CA TYR A 199 -0.67 -2.25 8.31
C TYR A 199 0.07 -2.96 7.19
N PHE A 200 1.07 -3.74 7.58
CA PHE A 200 1.68 -4.77 6.75
C PHE A 200 1.48 -6.13 7.40
N PHE A 201 0.99 -7.09 6.63
CA PHE A 201 0.86 -8.49 7.03
C PHE A 201 1.61 -9.38 6.05
N SER A 202 2.61 -10.11 6.52
CA SER A 202 3.22 -11.20 5.78
C SER A 202 2.52 -12.49 6.17
N ILE A 203 1.79 -13.12 5.23
CA ILE A 203 0.97 -14.28 5.53
C ILE A 203 1.69 -15.63 5.34
N GLY A 204 2.88 -15.65 4.73
CA GLY A 204 3.70 -16.84 4.55
C GLY A 204 2.93 -18.02 3.94
N ASN A 205 3.00 -19.20 4.58
CA ASN A 205 2.27 -20.41 4.15
C ASN A 205 0.77 -20.31 4.30
N LYS A 206 0.25 -19.31 5.08
CA LYS A 206 -1.17 -19.10 5.40
C LYS A 206 -1.88 -20.40 5.82
N ALA A 207 -1.34 -20.99 6.88
CA ALA A 207 -1.86 -22.24 7.42
C ALA A 207 -3.21 -22.09 8.14
N ASP A 208 -3.48 -20.91 8.72
CA ASP A 208 -4.74 -20.55 9.38
C ASP A 208 -5.31 -19.24 8.80
N ILE A 209 -4.70 -18.09 9.13
CA ILE A 209 -5.15 -16.79 8.62
C ILE A 209 -4.65 -16.59 7.20
N ASP A 210 -5.55 -16.21 6.29
CA ASP A 210 -5.26 -15.90 4.91
C ASP A 210 -5.71 -14.48 4.51
N GLU A 211 -5.56 -14.16 3.23
CA GLU A 211 -5.95 -12.87 2.66
C GLU A 211 -7.44 -12.56 2.83
N VAL A 212 -8.32 -13.56 2.85
CA VAL A 212 -9.78 -13.33 2.93
C VAL A 212 -10.17 -12.72 4.28
N GLU A 213 -9.62 -13.27 5.37
CA GLU A 213 -9.91 -12.77 6.72
C GLU A 213 -9.31 -11.38 6.92
N LEU A 214 -8.08 -11.17 6.46
CA LEU A 214 -7.42 -9.85 6.57
C LEU A 214 -8.13 -8.77 5.73
N ILE A 215 -8.59 -9.09 4.52
CA ILE A 215 -9.40 -8.17 3.71
C ILE A 215 -10.69 -7.78 4.46
N ARG A 216 -11.36 -8.74 5.10
CA ARG A 216 -12.58 -8.48 5.86
C ARG A 216 -12.32 -7.51 7.00
N GLU A 217 -11.28 -7.77 7.80
CA GLU A 217 -10.93 -6.92 8.95
C GLU A 217 -10.48 -5.52 8.52
N LEU A 218 -9.59 -5.43 7.52
CA LEU A 218 -9.12 -4.15 6.97
C LEU A 218 -10.25 -3.39 6.29
N GLY A 219 -11.26 -4.08 5.78
CA GLY A 219 -12.48 -3.49 5.23
C GLY A 219 -13.27 -2.65 6.24
N GLU A 220 -13.22 -3.00 7.52
CA GLU A 220 -13.90 -2.30 8.61
C GLU A 220 -12.95 -1.40 9.46
N ASP A 221 -11.64 -1.46 9.21
CA ASP A 221 -10.65 -0.68 9.96
C ASP A 221 -10.61 0.79 9.51
N ASP A 222 -10.81 1.73 10.43
CA ASP A 222 -10.85 3.17 10.11
C ASP A 222 -9.48 3.76 9.71
N LYS A 223 -8.38 3.10 10.03
CA LYS A 223 -7.03 3.54 9.66
C LYS A 223 -6.69 3.19 8.20
N THR A 224 -7.39 2.23 7.60
CA THR A 224 -7.11 1.72 6.26
C THR A 224 -8.09 2.31 5.23
N ARG A 225 -7.56 2.85 4.14
CA ARG A 225 -8.33 3.35 2.98
C ARG A 225 -8.15 2.49 1.73
N VAL A 226 -6.97 1.92 1.57
CA VAL A 226 -6.58 1.12 0.40
C VAL A 226 -5.98 -0.18 0.88
N ILE A 227 -6.33 -1.29 0.24
CA ILE A 227 -5.77 -2.61 0.55
C ILE A 227 -4.97 -3.09 -0.65
N LEU A 228 -3.68 -3.35 -0.45
CA LEU A 228 -2.79 -3.95 -1.45
C LEU A 228 -2.62 -5.43 -1.17
N LEU A 229 -2.62 -6.23 -2.23
CA LEU A 229 -2.40 -7.66 -2.18
C LEU A 229 -1.25 -8.08 -3.09
N TYR A 230 -0.29 -8.79 -2.54
CA TYR A 230 0.61 -9.64 -3.32
C TYR A 230 0.26 -11.10 -3.06
N VAL A 231 -0.25 -11.81 -4.07
CA VAL A 231 -0.69 -13.19 -3.93
C VAL A 231 -0.13 -14.10 -5.01
N GLU A 232 0.28 -15.30 -4.60
CA GLU A 232 0.72 -16.38 -5.47
C GLU A 232 -0.40 -17.40 -5.72
N SER A 233 -1.26 -17.60 -4.72
CA SER A 233 -2.45 -18.43 -4.79
C SER A 233 -3.55 -17.92 -3.87
N ILE A 234 -4.81 -18.22 -4.18
CA ILE A 234 -5.98 -17.99 -3.34
C ILE A 234 -6.68 -19.33 -3.17
N LYS A 235 -6.70 -19.86 -1.93
CA LYS A 235 -7.29 -21.19 -1.63
C LYS A 235 -8.81 -21.13 -1.57
N ARG A 236 -9.38 -20.09 -0.96
CA ARG A 236 -10.81 -19.88 -0.75
C ARG A 236 -11.43 -18.96 -1.78
N GLY A 237 -11.33 -19.32 -3.09
CA GLY A 237 -11.67 -18.42 -4.20
C GLY A 237 -13.08 -17.82 -4.15
N ARG A 238 -14.13 -18.60 -3.79
CA ARG A 238 -15.50 -18.09 -3.66
C ARG A 238 -15.60 -17.07 -2.53
N GLU A 239 -15.10 -17.41 -1.36
CA GLU A 239 -15.11 -16.50 -0.20
C GLU A 239 -14.30 -15.24 -0.47
N PHE A 240 -13.18 -15.37 -1.20
CA PHE A 240 -12.40 -14.21 -1.65
C PHE A 240 -13.26 -13.27 -2.48
N VAL A 241 -13.94 -13.76 -3.51
CA VAL A 241 -14.79 -12.93 -4.39
C VAL A 241 -15.89 -12.26 -3.58
N ASP A 242 -16.61 -13.00 -2.74
CA ASP A 242 -17.72 -12.47 -1.95
C ASP A 242 -17.25 -11.43 -0.91
N THR A 243 -16.09 -11.66 -0.29
CA THR A 243 -15.50 -10.71 0.69
C THR A 243 -14.95 -9.48 0.01
N ALA A 244 -14.15 -9.67 -1.04
CA ALA A 244 -13.55 -8.57 -1.79
C ALA A 244 -14.62 -7.67 -2.43
N GLU A 245 -15.71 -8.23 -2.98
CA GLU A 245 -16.83 -7.45 -3.53
C GLU A 245 -17.45 -6.53 -2.47
N LYS A 246 -17.71 -7.05 -1.27
CA LYS A 246 -18.27 -6.27 -0.17
C LYS A 246 -17.33 -5.15 0.29
N VAL A 247 -16.05 -5.45 0.39
CA VAL A 247 -15.04 -4.48 0.81
C VAL A 247 -14.78 -3.45 -0.28
N SER A 248 -14.74 -3.85 -1.56
CA SER A 248 -14.54 -2.94 -2.70
C SER A 248 -15.67 -1.90 -2.85
N LEU A 249 -16.83 -2.09 -2.23
CA LEU A 249 -17.87 -1.05 -2.15
C LEU A 249 -17.51 0.09 -1.19
N LYS A 250 -16.56 -0.13 -0.29
CA LYS A 250 -16.14 0.82 0.76
C LYS A 250 -14.70 1.29 0.55
N LYS A 251 -13.81 0.42 0.10
CA LYS A 251 -12.36 0.64 -0.01
C LYS A 251 -11.80 -0.06 -1.23
N PRO A 252 -10.98 0.59 -2.06
CA PRO A 252 -10.33 -0.05 -3.19
C PRO A 252 -9.37 -1.14 -2.72
N ILE A 253 -9.36 -2.24 -3.47
CA ILE A 253 -8.43 -3.34 -3.33
C ILE A 253 -7.61 -3.40 -4.61
N VAL A 254 -6.28 -3.36 -4.49
CA VAL A 254 -5.35 -3.53 -5.62
C VAL A 254 -4.58 -4.83 -5.44
N ALA A 255 -4.56 -5.68 -6.45
CA ALA A 255 -3.92 -6.97 -6.36
C ALA A 255 -2.89 -7.20 -7.47
N MET A 256 -1.70 -7.62 -7.07
CA MET A 256 -0.69 -8.18 -7.97
C MET A 256 -0.64 -9.70 -7.79
N LYS A 257 -0.93 -10.44 -8.88
CA LYS A 257 -0.92 -11.91 -8.92
C LYS A 257 0.36 -12.40 -9.58
N ALA A 258 1.19 -13.11 -8.82
CA ALA A 258 2.38 -13.77 -9.34
C ALA A 258 2.10 -15.18 -9.90
N GLY A 259 2.98 -15.70 -10.76
CA GLY A 259 2.79 -17.00 -11.40
C GLY A 259 1.71 -17.01 -12.49
N ARG A 260 1.72 -16.02 -13.38
CA ARG A 260 0.75 -15.82 -14.47
C ARG A 260 0.99 -16.72 -15.66
N THR A 261 2.25 -16.92 -16.03
CA THR A 261 2.67 -17.76 -17.17
C THR A 261 2.91 -19.20 -16.73
N GLN A 262 3.02 -20.14 -17.68
CA GLN A 262 3.35 -21.53 -17.37
C GLN A 262 4.69 -21.66 -16.62
N ALA A 263 5.71 -20.90 -17.03
CA ALA A 263 7.00 -20.89 -16.34
C ALA A 263 6.87 -20.25 -14.94
N GLY A 264 6.13 -19.14 -14.82
CA GLY A 264 5.86 -18.52 -13.54
C GLY A 264 5.06 -19.41 -12.58
N LYS A 265 4.08 -20.18 -13.09
CA LYS A 265 3.34 -21.19 -12.29
C LYS A 265 4.26 -22.25 -11.73
N ARG A 266 5.19 -22.79 -12.54
CA ARG A 266 6.19 -23.76 -12.05
C ARG A 266 7.10 -23.17 -10.98
N ALA A 267 7.56 -21.94 -11.18
CA ALA A 267 8.37 -21.23 -10.18
C ALA A 267 7.59 -21.00 -8.86
N ALA A 268 6.35 -20.53 -8.93
CA ALA A 268 5.50 -20.35 -7.76
C ALA A 268 5.21 -21.67 -7.03
N ALA A 269 4.92 -22.76 -7.76
CA ALA A 269 4.68 -24.08 -7.18
C ALA A 269 5.91 -24.62 -6.44
N SER A 270 7.11 -24.39 -6.97
CA SER A 270 8.37 -24.76 -6.30
C SER A 270 8.63 -23.96 -5.02
N HIS A 271 8.06 -22.75 -4.93
CA HIS A 271 8.28 -21.84 -3.79
C HIS A 271 7.24 -22.02 -2.67
N THR A 272 6.00 -22.37 -3.02
CA THR A 272 4.87 -22.37 -2.04
C THR A 272 4.14 -23.71 -1.92
N ALA A 273 4.59 -24.77 -2.63
CA ALA A 273 3.93 -26.08 -2.71
C ALA A 273 2.44 -26.03 -3.12
N SER A 274 1.97 -24.91 -3.69
CA SER A 274 0.57 -24.72 -4.08
C SER A 274 0.40 -24.71 -5.61
N LEU A 275 -0.63 -25.40 -6.12
CA LEU A 275 -1.04 -25.35 -7.52
C LEU A 275 -1.64 -23.98 -7.84
N ALA A 276 -1.00 -23.21 -8.70
CA ALA A 276 -1.54 -21.95 -9.19
C ALA A 276 -2.67 -22.20 -10.20
N GLY A 277 -3.85 -21.64 -9.95
CA GLY A 277 -4.98 -21.63 -10.90
C GLY A 277 -4.65 -20.92 -12.22
N SER A 278 -5.56 -20.96 -13.21
CA SER A 278 -5.37 -20.23 -14.46
C SER A 278 -5.46 -18.71 -14.24
N ASP A 279 -4.69 -17.94 -15.00
CA ASP A 279 -4.64 -16.47 -14.87
C ASP A 279 -5.98 -15.83 -15.23
N GLU A 280 -6.70 -16.41 -16.18
CA GLU A 280 -8.02 -15.98 -16.63
C GLU A 280 -9.08 -16.09 -15.52
N ILE A 281 -8.98 -17.11 -14.65
CA ILE A 281 -9.87 -17.25 -13.49
C ILE A 281 -9.62 -16.13 -12.49
N TYR A 282 -8.36 -15.78 -12.22
CA TYR A 282 -8.03 -14.65 -11.36
C TYR A 282 -8.52 -13.33 -11.94
N GLU A 283 -8.32 -13.11 -13.25
CA GLU A 283 -8.81 -11.92 -13.93
C GLU A 283 -10.34 -11.77 -13.79
N ALA A 284 -11.07 -12.87 -14.03
CA ALA A 284 -12.53 -12.89 -13.88
C ALA A 284 -12.97 -12.63 -12.42
N ALA A 285 -12.27 -13.24 -11.45
CA ALA A 285 -12.55 -13.07 -10.02
C ALA A 285 -12.30 -11.62 -9.58
N PHE A 286 -11.18 -11.01 -9.95
CA PHE A 286 -10.84 -9.64 -9.61
C PHE A 286 -11.83 -8.67 -10.24
N ARG A 287 -12.11 -8.77 -11.54
CA ARG A 287 -13.09 -7.94 -12.22
C ARG A 287 -14.47 -8.02 -11.58
N ARG A 288 -14.94 -9.23 -11.22
CA ARG A 288 -16.25 -9.43 -10.56
C ARG A 288 -16.31 -8.77 -9.19
N SER A 289 -15.25 -8.86 -8.42
CA SER A 289 -15.19 -8.37 -7.04
C SER A 289 -14.75 -6.90 -6.91
N GLY A 290 -14.49 -6.20 -8.03
CA GLY A 290 -14.02 -4.80 -8.01
C GLY A 290 -12.57 -4.63 -7.57
N VAL A 291 -11.81 -5.72 -7.55
CA VAL A 291 -10.36 -5.68 -7.29
C VAL A 291 -9.66 -5.17 -8.54
N ILE A 292 -8.86 -4.13 -8.39
CA ILE A 292 -8.05 -3.57 -9.47
C ILE A 292 -6.75 -4.37 -9.58
N ARG A 293 -6.48 -4.89 -10.76
CA ARG A 293 -5.28 -5.68 -11.00
C ARG A 293 -4.11 -4.80 -11.40
N ALA A 294 -3.02 -4.86 -10.64
CA ALA A 294 -1.72 -4.34 -11.03
C ALA A 294 -0.94 -5.39 -11.83
N GLN A 295 -0.28 -4.98 -12.92
CA GLN A 295 0.48 -5.86 -13.79
C GLN A 295 1.91 -6.11 -13.29
N ASP A 296 2.45 -5.14 -12.56
CA ASP A 296 3.79 -5.14 -11.99
C ASP A 296 3.80 -4.41 -10.63
N ILE A 297 4.98 -4.36 -10.01
CA ILE A 297 5.14 -3.77 -8.68
C ILE A 297 5.02 -2.25 -8.71
N GLU A 298 5.38 -1.61 -9.80
CA GLU A 298 5.27 -0.16 -10.00
C GLU A 298 3.80 0.25 -10.05
N GLU A 299 2.98 -0.43 -10.86
CA GLU A 299 1.52 -0.20 -10.89
C GLU A 299 0.86 -0.45 -9.53
N LEU A 300 1.32 -1.45 -8.76
CA LEU A 300 0.78 -1.71 -7.42
C LEU A 300 0.88 -0.49 -6.52
N PHE A 301 2.02 0.22 -6.55
CA PHE A 301 2.25 1.40 -5.71
C PHE A 301 1.68 2.66 -6.30
N ASP A 302 1.71 2.82 -7.61
CA ASP A 302 1.07 3.96 -8.29
C ASP A 302 -0.43 3.99 -8.04
N PHE A 303 -1.07 2.82 -8.10
CA PHE A 303 -2.49 2.70 -7.80
C PHE A 303 -2.78 2.91 -6.31
N ALA A 304 -1.91 2.41 -5.40
CA ALA A 304 -2.02 2.71 -3.98
C ALA A 304 -2.03 4.22 -3.70
N LYS A 305 -1.10 4.94 -4.33
CA LYS A 305 -0.91 6.37 -4.18
C LYS A 305 -2.15 7.17 -4.62
N VAL A 306 -2.67 6.86 -5.81
CA VAL A 306 -3.85 7.57 -6.33
C VAL A 306 -5.12 7.23 -5.54
N PHE A 307 -5.34 5.97 -5.18
CA PHE A 307 -6.50 5.57 -4.39
C PHE A 307 -6.50 6.12 -2.96
N ALA A 308 -5.32 6.35 -2.39
CA ALA A 308 -5.21 6.94 -1.06
C ALA A 308 -5.57 8.43 -1.03
N SER A 309 -5.46 9.13 -2.17
CA SER A 309 -5.52 10.59 -2.24
C SER A 309 -6.62 11.17 -3.15
N GLN A 310 -7.17 10.38 -4.10
CA GLN A 310 -8.11 10.90 -5.09
C GLN A 310 -9.40 10.06 -5.16
N PRO A 311 -10.57 10.70 -5.38
CA PRO A 311 -11.83 10.00 -5.62
C PRO A 311 -11.86 9.39 -7.03
N PRO A 312 -12.68 8.36 -7.29
CA PRO A 312 -12.91 7.89 -8.64
C PRO A 312 -13.65 8.92 -9.49
N PRO A 313 -13.33 9.02 -10.80
CA PRO A 313 -14.03 9.92 -11.72
C PRO A 313 -15.42 9.40 -12.09
N ARG A 314 -16.28 10.31 -12.59
CA ARG A 314 -17.63 9.96 -13.08
C ARG A 314 -17.67 9.43 -14.49
N GLY A 315 -16.60 9.62 -15.26
CA GLY A 315 -16.48 9.18 -16.66
C GLY A 315 -15.03 9.06 -17.11
N PRO A 316 -14.81 8.68 -18.38
CA PRO A 316 -13.48 8.36 -18.92
C PRO A 316 -12.70 9.57 -19.45
N ARG A 317 -13.22 10.80 -19.40
CA ARG A 317 -12.70 11.96 -20.13
C ARG A 317 -11.60 12.65 -19.34
N VAL A 318 -10.38 12.68 -19.91
CA VAL A 318 -9.18 13.28 -19.30
C VAL A 318 -8.94 14.66 -19.90
N GLY A 319 -8.80 15.68 -19.06
CA GLY A 319 -8.24 16.97 -19.40
C GLY A 319 -6.75 17.00 -19.07
N ILE A 320 -5.94 17.51 -19.97
CA ILE A 320 -4.49 17.57 -19.83
C ILE A 320 -4.03 19.02 -19.92
N VAL A 321 -3.27 19.48 -18.92
CA VAL A 321 -2.55 20.76 -18.96
C VAL A 321 -1.07 20.47 -18.93
N THR A 322 -0.30 21.08 -19.85
CA THR A 322 1.14 20.84 -19.96
C THR A 322 1.90 22.09 -20.39
N ASP A 323 3.16 22.20 -20.03
CA ASP A 323 4.15 23.15 -20.58
C ASP A 323 5.09 22.50 -21.59
N GLY A 324 4.93 21.18 -21.81
CA GLY A 324 5.73 20.38 -22.73
C GLY A 324 4.86 19.57 -23.68
N GLY A 325 4.67 20.03 -24.92
CA GLY A 325 3.83 19.35 -25.90
C GLY A 325 4.12 17.86 -26.06
N GLY A 326 5.39 17.45 -26.01
CA GLY A 326 5.79 16.03 -26.07
C GLY A 326 5.24 15.20 -24.89
N ALA A 327 5.26 15.74 -23.69
CA ALA A 327 4.66 15.06 -22.53
C ALA A 327 3.14 14.94 -22.67
N GLY A 328 2.49 15.99 -23.19
CA GLY A 328 1.07 15.97 -23.52
C GLY A 328 0.68 14.87 -24.52
N VAL A 329 1.50 14.69 -25.58
CA VAL A 329 1.33 13.62 -26.57
C VAL A 329 1.44 12.24 -25.92
N MET A 330 2.48 12.00 -25.10
CA MET A 330 2.66 10.72 -24.41
C MET A 330 1.50 10.40 -23.47
N ALA A 331 0.99 11.40 -22.75
CA ALA A 331 -0.19 11.23 -21.89
C ALA A 331 -1.45 10.89 -22.69
N THR A 332 -1.66 11.56 -23.84
CA THR A 332 -2.79 11.33 -24.74
C THR A 332 -2.76 9.93 -25.30
N ASP A 333 -1.62 9.50 -25.87
CA ASP A 333 -1.46 8.16 -26.42
C ASP A 333 -1.77 7.09 -25.37
N MET A 334 -1.21 7.22 -24.17
CA MET A 334 -1.47 6.27 -23.09
C MET A 334 -2.95 6.26 -22.68
N ALA A 335 -3.62 7.42 -22.64
CA ALA A 335 -5.03 7.51 -22.29
C ALA A 335 -5.90 6.73 -23.30
N GLU A 336 -5.71 6.98 -24.57
CA GLU A 336 -6.47 6.33 -25.64
C GLU A 336 -6.20 4.82 -25.71
N MET A 337 -4.93 4.39 -25.54
CA MET A 337 -4.55 2.97 -25.50
C MET A 337 -5.22 2.21 -24.34
N LEU A 338 -5.52 2.89 -23.23
CA LEU A 338 -6.20 2.31 -22.07
C LEU A 338 -7.73 2.44 -22.13
N GLY A 339 -8.26 3.06 -23.20
CA GLY A 339 -9.70 3.26 -23.40
C GLY A 339 -10.27 4.45 -22.62
N LEU A 340 -9.41 5.33 -22.13
CA LEU A 340 -9.82 6.67 -21.70
C LEU A 340 -10.02 7.57 -22.94
N GLN A 341 -10.56 8.76 -22.74
CA GLN A 341 -10.86 9.71 -23.80
C GLN A 341 -10.15 11.04 -23.53
N VAL A 342 -9.58 11.64 -24.55
CA VAL A 342 -9.02 12.99 -24.48
C VAL A 342 -9.82 13.88 -25.44
N PRO A 343 -11.01 14.39 -25.01
CA PRO A 343 -11.91 15.11 -25.91
C PRO A 343 -11.37 16.49 -26.29
N GLU A 344 -11.64 16.93 -27.52
CA GLU A 344 -11.49 18.35 -27.88
C GLU A 344 -12.41 19.22 -27.02
N LEU A 345 -11.86 20.30 -26.48
CA LEU A 345 -12.64 21.32 -25.77
C LEU A 345 -13.40 22.17 -26.80
N LYS A 346 -14.72 22.19 -26.72
CA LYS A 346 -15.58 22.81 -27.77
C LYS A 346 -16.47 23.91 -27.25
N LEU A 347 -16.82 23.90 -25.98
CA LEU A 347 -17.83 24.77 -25.38
C LEU A 347 -17.20 25.81 -24.46
N GLU A 348 -17.69 25.88 -23.27
CA GLU A 348 -17.33 26.88 -22.28
C GLU A 348 -15.82 26.89 -21.94
N ALA A 349 -15.18 25.71 -21.84
CA ALA A 349 -13.76 25.61 -21.53
C ALA A 349 -12.89 26.30 -22.59
N ARG A 350 -13.20 26.07 -23.88
CA ARG A 350 -12.47 26.73 -24.97
C ARG A 350 -12.64 28.23 -24.95
N LEU A 351 -13.87 28.73 -24.76
CA LEU A 351 -14.13 30.18 -24.70
C LEU A 351 -13.34 30.84 -23.54
N LYS A 352 -13.33 30.23 -22.37
CA LYS A 352 -12.56 30.73 -21.20
C LYS A 352 -11.04 30.74 -21.50
N LEU A 353 -10.51 29.69 -22.12
CA LEU A 353 -9.08 29.65 -22.53
C LEU A 353 -8.76 30.71 -23.61
N GLU A 354 -9.66 30.96 -24.57
CA GLU A 354 -9.52 32.05 -25.54
C GLU A 354 -9.53 33.42 -24.88
N GLU A 355 -10.32 33.59 -23.80
CA GLU A 355 -10.33 34.81 -23.00
C GLU A 355 -9.01 35.04 -22.28
N LEU A 356 -8.41 33.98 -21.71
CA LEU A 356 -7.08 34.05 -21.10
C LEU A 356 -5.99 34.49 -22.11
N LYS A 357 -6.10 34.05 -23.38
CA LYS A 357 -5.22 34.53 -24.46
C LYS A 357 -5.44 36.02 -24.75
N LYS A 358 -6.70 36.46 -24.91
CA LYS A 358 -7.04 37.86 -25.18
C LYS A 358 -6.56 38.80 -24.07
N ASN A 359 -6.58 38.31 -22.83
CA ASN A 359 -6.13 39.07 -21.65
C ASN A 359 -4.60 38.98 -21.44
N GLY A 360 -3.88 38.26 -22.30
CA GLY A 360 -2.41 38.13 -22.21
C GLY A 360 -1.92 37.24 -21.08
N ILE A 361 -2.81 36.48 -20.41
CA ILE A 361 -2.43 35.51 -19.37
C ILE A 361 -1.77 34.30 -20.01
N ILE A 362 -2.34 33.76 -21.08
CA ILE A 362 -1.76 32.69 -21.89
C ILE A 362 -1.24 33.28 -23.21
N PRO A 363 -0.01 32.92 -23.67
CA PRO A 363 0.52 33.43 -24.93
C PRO A 363 -0.37 33.07 -26.12
N GLU A 364 -0.41 33.94 -27.13
CA GLU A 364 -1.21 33.77 -28.33
C GLU A 364 -0.93 32.45 -29.07
N PHE A 365 0.33 32.00 -29.05
CA PHE A 365 0.78 30.77 -29.71
C PHE A 365 0.54 29.49 -28.89
N ALA A 366 0.09 29.57 -27.63
CA ALA A 366 -0.27 28.39 -26.84
C ALA A 366 -1.42 27.60 -27.49
N GLN A 367 -1.41 26.28 -27.36
CA GLN A 367 -2.48 25.42 -27.85
C GLN A 367 -3.55 25.27 -26.77
N ILE A 368 -4.79 25.66 -27.10
CA ILE A 368 -5.92 25.63 -26.16
C ILE A 368 -6.94 24.53 -26.48
N SER A 369 -6.52 23.53 -27.23
CA SER A 369 -7.26 22.26 -27.39
C SER A 369 -7.03 21.38 -26.14
N ASN A 370 -7.30 20.10 -26.22
CA ASN A 370 -6.90 19.15 -25.19
C ASN A 370 -5.90 18.17 -25.82
N PRO A 371 -4.66 18.12 -25.37
CA PRO A 371 -4.00 18.85 -24.26
C PRO A 371 -3.98 20.38 -24.41
N VAL A 372 -4.13 21.09 -23.27
CA VAL A 372 -3.85 22.53 -23.18
C VAL A 372 -2.34 22.70 -23.02
N ASP A 373 -1.64 23.07 -24.10
CA ASP A 373 -0.20 23.25 -24.12
C ASP A 373 0.16 24.73 -23.90
N LEU A 374 0.63 25.04 -22.70
CA LEU A 374 1.03 26.37 -22.26
C LEU A 374 2.42 26.77 -22.78
N THR A 375 3.12 25.81 -23.37
CA THR A 375 4.48 25.94 -23.92
C THR A 375 5.58 26.15 -22.87
N GLY A 376 6.87 26.12 -23.29
CA GLY A 376 8.01 26.35 -22.40
C GLY A 376 8.14 27.78 -21.84
N SER A 377 7.15 28.65 -22.09
CA SER A 377 7.02 29.96 -21.46
C SER A 377 5.94 30.00 -20.36
N ALA A 378 5.45 28.84 -19.93
CA ALA A 378 4.43 28.73 -18.90
C ALA A 378 4.85 29.38 -17.58
N SER A 379 3.87 29.96 -16.88
CA SER A 379 4.01 30.45 -15.51
C SER A 379 3.07 29.72 -14.57
N SER A 380 3.29 29.88 -13.26
CA SER A 380 2.39 29.31 -12.24
C SER A 380 0.95 29.76 -12.44
N GLU A 381 0.71 31.05 -12.74
CA GLU A 381 -0.61 31.59 -13.01
C GLU A 381 -1.31 30.89 -14.18
N MET A 382 -0.57 30.64 -15.27
CA MET A 382 -1.11 29.93 -16.44
C MET A 382 -1.57 28.53 -16.09
N PHE A 383 -0.78 27.77 -15.31
CA PHE A 383 -1.17 26.43 -14.84
C PHE A 383 -2.40 26.46 -13.94
N VAL A 384 -2.45 27.41 -13.00
CA VAL A 384 -3.58 27.54 -12.06
C VAL A 384 -4.86 27.83 -12.81
N GLU A 385 -4.86 28.83 -13.73
CA GLU A 385 -6.06 29.23 -14.46
C GLU A 385 -6.51 28.18 -15.49
N ALA A 386 -5.59 27.57 -16.24
CA ALA A 386 -5.93 26.50 -17.18
C ALA A 386 -6.49 25.27 -16.44
N THR A 387 -5.90 24.88 -15.31
CA THR A 387 -6.38 23.78 -14.47
C THR A 387 -7.77 24.08 -13.91
N ARG A 388 -8.01 25.29 -13.42
CA ARG A 388 -9.32 25.74 -12.94
C ARG A 388 -10.40 25.56 -14.00
N ILE A 389 -10.14 26.01 -15.22
CA ILE A 389 -11.09 25.90 -16.34
C ILE A 389 -11.44 24.45 -16.63
N LEU A 390 -10.45 23.54 -16.64
CA LEU A 390 -10.71 22.12 -16.84
C LEU A 390 -11.49 21.49 -15.67
N LEU A 391 -11.20 21.89 -14.44
CA LEU A 391 -11.93 21.41 -13.26
C LEU A 391 -13.41 21.87 -13.27
N GLU A 392 -13.69 23.07 -13.74
CA GLU A 392 -15.05 23.61 -13.88
C GLU A 392 -15.81 22.99 -15.07
N SER A 393 -15.11 22.63 -16.14
CA SER A 393 -15.72 22.16 -17.38
C SER A 393 -16.49 20.85 -17.23
N SER A 394 -17.68 20.78 -17.79
CA SER A 394 -18.44 19.54 -17.94
C SER A 394 -17.88 18.58 -19.00
N GLU A 395 -16.87 19.00 -19.77
CA GLU A 395 -16.31 18.24 -20.88
C GLU A 395 -15.25 17.21 -20.45
N VAL A 396 -14.70 17.32 -19.22
CA VAL A 396 -13.72 16.40 -18.66
C VAL A 396 -14.16 15.87 -17.29
N ASP A 397 -13.73 14.67 -16.95
CA ASP A 397 -14.08 13.98 -15.70
C ASP A 397 -12.91 13.92 -14.72
N MET A 398 -11.68 14.08 -15.20
CA MET A 398 -10.42 14.01 -14.45
C MET A 398 -9.36 14.87 -15.13
N VAL A 399 -8.31 15.27 -14.39
CA VAL A 399 -7.28 16.18 -14.89
C VAL A 399 -5.88 15.61 -14.64
N ALA A 400 -5.02 15.68 -15.66
CA ALA A 400 -3.58 15.45 -15.56
C ALA A 400 -2.82 16.77 -15.74
N ILE A 401 -1.99 17.13 -14.78
CA ILE A 401 -1.13 18.32 -14.78
C ILE A 401 0.30 17.84 -15.05
N LEU A 402 0.87 18.26 -16.17
CA LEU A 402 2.24 17.92 -16.57
C LEU A 402 3.08 19.20 -16.49
N ALA A 403 3.62 19.49 -15.32
CA ALA A 403 4.46 20.66 -15.05
C ALA A 403 5.93 20.22 -14.98
N LEU A 404 6.76 20.80 -15.84
CA LEU A 404 8.18 20.50 -15.87
C LEU A 404 8.96 21.58 -15.12
N HIS A 405 9.59 21.20 -14.02
CA HIS A 405 10.38 22.10 -13.15
C HIS A 405 11.43 22.94 -13.88
N GLN A 406 11.82 22.59 -15.12
CA GLN A 406 12.85 23.29 -15.89
C GLN A 406 12.36 24.60 -16.52
N VAL A 407 11.06 24.85 -16.57
CA VAL A 407 10.48 26.02 -17.25
C VAL A 407 10.82 27.30 -16.47
N PRO A 408 11.50 28.30 -17.12
CA PRO A 408 11.94 29.49 -16.41
C PRO A 408 10.85 30.37 -15.81
N GLY A 409 9.61 30.26 -16.32
CA GLY A 409 8.45 30.99 -15.81
C GLY A 409 7.87 30.42 -14.52
N ILE A 410 8.40 29.28 -14.04
CA ILE A 410 8.07 28.65 -12.75
C ILE A 410 9.30 28.71 -11.85
N PRO A 411 9.56 29.84 -11.18
CA PRO A 411 10.76 30.00 -10.38
C PRO A 411 10.73 29.15 -9.09
N ASP A 412 9.57 28.80 -8.62
CA ASP A 412 9.36 27.95 -7.43
C ASP A 412 8.33 26.85 -7.71
N PRO A 413 8.78 25.65 -8.15
CA PRO A 413 7.88 24.53 -8.44
C PRO A 413 7.16 24.01 -7.17
N VAL A 414 7.75 24.20 -6.00
CA VAL A 414 7.14 23.82 -4.72
C VAL A 414 5.93 24.70 -4.42
N GLU A 415 6.00 26.01 -4.69
CA GLU A 415 4.84 26.90 -4.52
C GLU A 415 3.75 26.64 -5.55
N LEU A 416 4.11 26.37 -6.82
CA LEU A 416 3.15 25.92 -7.84
C LEU A 416 2.36 24.68 -7.36
N ALA A 417 3.08 23.66 -6.84
CA ALA A 417 2.44 22.45 -6.32
C ALA A 417 1.46 22.77 -5.19
N LYS A 418 1.76 23.70 -4.29
CA LYS A 418 0.86 24.14 -3.22
C LYS A 418 -0.36 24.89 -3.75
N GLU A 419 -0.18 25.81 -4.70
CA GLU A 419 -1.27 26.56 -5.30
C GLU A 419 -2.27 25.65 -6.02
N LEU A 420 -1.78 24.76 -6.87
CA LEU A 420 -2.60 23.76 -7.56
C LEU A 420 -3.30 22.83 -6.56
N SER A 421 -2.62 22.42 -5.50
CA SER A 421 -3.22 21.56 -4.47
C SER A 421 -4.31 22.28 -3.66
N ARG A 422 -4.20 23.57 -3.45
CA ARG A 422 -5.30 24.37 -2.83
C ARG A 422 -6.49 24.45 -3.77
N LEU A 423 -6.26 24.77 -5.03
CA LEU A 423 -7.31 24.86 -6.05
C LEU A 423 -8.10 23.55 -6.17
N THR A 424 -7.41 22.42 -6.28
CA THR A 424 -8.06 21.12 -6.55
C THR A 424 -8.98 20.66 -5.40
N LYS A 425 -8.75 21.12 -4.16
CA LYS A 425 -9.61 20.82 -3.01
C LYS A 425 -11.03 21.38 -3.10
N GLU A 426 -11.25 22.33 -3.98
CA GLU A 426 -12.59 22.93 -4.21
C GLU A 426 -13.45 22.07 -5.16
N TYR A 427 -12.85 21.06 -5.78
CA TYR A 427 -13.51 20.25 -6.82
C TYR A 427 -13.54 18.76 -6.44
N SER A 428 -14.47 18.02 -7.03
CA SER A 428 -14.62 16.57 -6.82
C SER A 428 -13.97 15.72 -7.92
N LYS A 429 -13.38 16.34 -8.94
CA LYS A 429 -12.69 15.62 -10.00
C LYS A 429 -11.31 15.18 -9.52
N PRO A 430 -10.89 13.93 -9.80
CA PRO A 430 -9.53 13.50 -9.49
C PRO A 430 -8.49 14.23 -10.33
N VAL A 431 -7.36 14.51 -9.70
CA VAL A 431 -6.22 15.19 -10.30
C VAL A 431 -4.95 14.41 -10.01
N VAL A 432 -4.10 14.28 -11.02
CA VAL A 432 -2.74 13.75 -10.89
C VAL A 432 -1.73 14.75 -11.43
N ALA A 433 -0.52 14.72 -10.91
CA ALA A 433 0.58 15.56 -11.39
C ALA A 433 1.72 14.72 -11.98
N VAL A 434 2.46 15.33 -12.89
CA VAL A 434 3.67 14.76 -13.49
C VAL A 434 4.76 15.82 -13.49
N ASP A 435 5.93 15.45 -12.98
CA ASP A 435 7.17 16.14 -13.29
C ASP A 435 8.24 15.11 -13.63
N THR A 436 8.67 15.14 -14.87
CA THR A 436 9.58 14.14 -15.43
C THR A 436 11.02 14.46 -15.08
N GLY A 437 11.68 13.52 -14.43
CA GLY A 437 13.11 13.64 -14.12
C GLY A 437 13.49 13.19 -12.71
N TRP A 438 14.80 13.26 -12.45
CA TRP A 438 15.43 12.86 -11.20
C TRP A 438 16.29 13.96 -10.59
N SER A 439 16.13 15.21 -11.07
CA SER A 439 16.75 16.35 -10.43
C SER A 439 16.17 16.59 -9.03
N GLU A 440 16.91 17.29 -8.21
CA GLU A 440 16.42 17.68 -6.88
C GLU A 440 15.11 18.45 -6.96
N ALA A 441 14.99 19.37 -7.94
CA ALA A 441 13.76 20.13 -8.17
C ALA A 441 12.56 19.23 -8.51
N ALA A 442 12.72 18.28 -9.45
CA ALA A 442 11.67 17.33 -9.82
C ALA A 442 11.21 16.48 -8.63
N ILE A 443 12.16 16.02 -7.82
CA ILE A 443 11.85 15.21 -6.63
C ILE A 443 11.09 16.05 -5.59
N LEU A 444 11.52 17.29 -5.36
CA LEU A 444 10.90 18.21 -4.40
C LEU A 444 9.47 18.57 -4.83
N GLU A 445 9.27 18.89 -6.10
CA GLU A 445 7.95 19.23 -6.64
C GLU A 445 6.97 18.06 -6.49
N ARG A 446 7.35 16.86 -6.94
CA ARG A 446 6.51 15.67 -6.77
C ARG A 446 6.18 15.38 -5.32
N LYS A 447 7.16 15.48 -4.41
CA LYS A 447 6.92 15.29 -2.97
C LYS A 447 5.96 16.32 -2.39
N GLU A 448 6.01 17.56 -2.87
CA GLU A 448 5.11 18.61 -2.40
C GLU A 448 3.66 18.37 -2.92
N PHE A 449 3.50 17.96 -4.17
CA PHE A 449 2.21 17.52 -4.69
C PHE A 449 1.63 16.37 -3.85
N ASP A 450 2.40 15.30 -3.62
CA ASP A 450 2.00 14.15 -2.83
C ASP A 450 1.56 14.52 -1.41
N LYS A 451 2.37 15.34 -0.74
CA LYS A 451 2.10 15.83 0.62
C LYS A 451 0.79 16.62 0.72
N ASN A 452 0.42 17.33 -0.34
CA ASN A 452 -0.79 18.15 -0.38
C ASN A 452 -2.00 17.44 -1.00
N GLY A 453 -1.87 16.16 -1.35
CA GLY A 453 -2.97 15.29 -1.77
C GLY A 453 -3.17 15.17 -3.28
N ILE A 454 -2.26 15.70 -4.11
CA ILE A 454 -2.22 15.40 -5.54
C ILE A 454 -1.12 14.36 -5.78
N PRO A 455 -1.45 13.11 -6.16
CA PRO A 455 -0.45 12.08 -6.43
C PRO A 455 0.37 12.46 -7.66
N ALA A 456 1.69 12.50 -7.49
CA ALA A 456 2.61 12.91 -8.53
C ALA A 456 3.49 11.76 -9.02
N TYR A 457 3.76 11.75 -10.32
CA TYR A 457 4.43 10.65 -11.00
C TYR A 457 5.61 11.15 -11.84
N PRO A 458 6.66 10.33 -12.03
CA PRO A 458 7.83 10.72 -12.81
C PRO A 458 7.62 10.62 -14.33
N THR A 459 6.51 10.04 -14.81
CA THR A 459 6.20 9.96 -16.23
C THR A 459 4.70 10.13 -16.51
N PRO A 460 4.35 10.67 -17.70
CA PRO A 460 2.96 10.81 -18.12
C PRO A 460 2.20 9.49 -18.12
N GLU A 461 2.85 8.40 -18.56
CA GLU A 461 2.24 7.08 -18.67
C GLU A 461 1.81 6.53 -17.30
N ARG A 462 2.66 6.70 -16.27
CA ARG A 462 2.35 6.25 -14.91
C ARG A 462 1.15 7.02 -14.35
N ALA A 463 1.11 8.32 -14.54
CA ALA A 463 0.02 9.17 -14.12
C ALA A 463 -1.32 8.79 -14.79
N VAL A 464 -1.28 8.54 -16.09
CA VAL A 464 -2.49 8.14 -16.86
C VAL A 464 -2.96 6.74 -16.47
N LYS A 465 -2.05 5.80 -16.24
CA LYS A 465 -2.40 4.47 -15.69
C LYS A 465 -3.08 4.57 -14.31
N ALA A 466 -2.64 5.50 -13.47
CA ALA A 466 -3.26 5.76 -12.19
C ALA A 466 -4.68 6.33 -12.33
N LEU A 467 -4.91 7.26 -13.26
CA LEU A 467 -6.25 7.74 -13.60
C LEU A 467 -7.14 6.63 -14.17
N TRP A 468 -6.59 5.77 -15.01
CA TRP A 468 -7.29 4.60 -15.53
C TRP A 468 -7.73 3.66 -14.40
N ALA A 469 -6.86 3.40 -13.42
CA ALA A 469 -7.22 2.56 -12.26
C ALA A 469 -8.38 3.15 -11.46
N LEU A 470 -8.37 4.47 -11.21
CA LEU A 470 -9.49 5.18 -10.59
C LEU A 470 -10.78 5.04 -11.41
N TYR A 471 -10.69 5.21 -12.74
CA TYR A 471 -11.83 5.07 -13.63
C TYR A 471 -12.41 3.65 -13.59
N LYS A 472 -11.56 2.61 -13.65
CA LYS A 472 -11.99 1.21 -13.54
C LYS A 472 -12.71 0.91 -12.22
N TYR A 473 -12.21 1.44 -11.13
CA TYR A 473 -12.88 1.35 -9.85
C TYR A 473 -14.21 2.12 -9.83
N GLY A 474 -14.25 3.29 -10.45
CA GLY A 474 -15.48 4.07 -10.65
C GLY A 474 -16.54 3.31 -11.45
N GLU A 475 -16.13 2.60 -12.52
CA GLU A 475 -17.02 1.72 -13.31
C GLU A 475 -17.63 0.60 -12.44
N PHE A 476 -16.80 -0.04 -11.61
CA PHE A 476 -17.28 -1.06 -10.66
C PHE A 476 -18.31 -0.46 -9.70
N LEU A 477 -18.02 0.63 -9.04
CA LEU A 477 -18.93 1.30 -8.10
C LEU A 477 -20.23 1.74 -8.79
N LYS A 478 -20.15 2.25 -10.03
CA LYS A 478 -21.31 2.63 -10.85
C LYS A 478 -22.18 1.43 -11.18
N SER A 479 -21.58 0.28 -11.50
CA SER A 479 -22.33 -0.97 -11.77
C SER A 479 -23.08 -1.49 -10.53
N LYS A 480 -22.69 -1.05 -9.33
CA LYS A 480 -23.31 -1.37 -8.05
C LYS A 480 -24.15 -0.23 -7.47
N ASN A 481 -24.42 0.82 -8.25
CA ASN A 481 -25.13 2.03 -7.82
C ASN A 481 -24.51 2.69 -6.55
N SER A 482 -23.20 2.64 -6.39
CA SER A 482 -22.49 3.07 -5.19
C SER A 482 -21.52 4.24 -5.43
N LEU A 483 -21.31 4.68 -6.67
CA LEU A 483 -20.30 5.67 -7.03
C LEU A 483 -20.48 7.01 -6.29
N GLU A 484 -21.65 7.63 -6.36
CA GLU A 484 -21.86 8.94 -5.73
C GLU A 484 -21.72 8.87 -4.21
N ARG A 485 -22.30 7.84 -3.58
CA ARG A 485 -22.15 7.61 -2.15
C ARG A 485 -20.68 7.45 -1.73
N TYR A 486 -19.88 6.77 -2.56
CA TYR A 486 -18.45 6.62 -2.30
C TYR A 486 -17.73 7.96 -2.40
N ILE A 487 -17.98 8.74 -3.47
CA ILE A 487 -17.38 10.07 -3.67
C ILE A 487 -17.74 11.00 -2.51
N GLU A 488 -19.00 11.07 -2.11
CA GLU A 488 -19.45 11.86 -0.97
C GLU A 488 -18.75 11.46 0.33
N SER A 489 -18.62 10.16 0.59
CA SER A 489 -17.89 9.64 1.76
C SER A 489 -16.41 9.99 1.72
N PHE A 490 -15.78 9.91 0.54
CA PHE A 490 -14.37 10.26 0.34
C PHE A 490 -14.12 11.76 0.60
N LEU A 491 -14.95 12.64 0.02
CA LEU A 491 -14.82 14.09 0.16
C LEU A 491 -15.32 14.61 1.52
N GLY A 492 -16.33 13.98 2.10
CA GLY A 492 -16.96 14.37 3.38
C GLY A 492 -16.08 14.14 4.61
N GLY A 493 -14.89 13.58 4.42
CA GLY A 493 -13.86 13.51 5.45
C GLY A 493 -14.07 12.46 6.54
N LYS A 494 -14.71 11.32 6.24
CA LYS A 494 -14.56 10.12 7.09
C LYS A 494 -13.08 9.77 7.36
N TYR A 495 -12.18 10.43 6.65
CA TYR A 495 -10.74 10.24 6.61
C TYR A 495 -9.94 11.54 6.74
N LYS A 496 -10.52 12.62 7.31
CA LYS A 496 -9.73 13.78 7.71
C LYS A 496 -8.91 13.39 8.93
N ASN A 497 -7.59 13.62 8.84
CA ASN A 497 -6.57 13.34 9.85
C ASN A 497 -6.91 13.87 11.23
#